data_dd7e4ce33296f3b1468e718384012c7d
#
_entry.id   dd7e4ce33296f3b1468e718384012c7d
#
_cell.length_a   1.000
_cell.length_b   1.000
_cell.length_c   1.000
_cell.angle_alpha   90.00
_cell.angle_beta   90.00
_cell.angle_gamma   90.00
#
_symmetry.space_group_name_H-M   'P 1'
#
loop_
_entity.id
_entity.type
_entity.pdbx_description
1 polymer ?
#
loop_
_entity_poly.entity_id
_entity_poly.type
_entity_poly.pdbx_seq_one_letter_code
_entity_poly.pdbx_strand_id
1 'polypeptide(L)'
;MTAPPLVRSPEVAEATAAGRAIVALESTIITHGMPYPQNLETARRVEAEVRAAGAVPATIAVMDGAIHVGLDDARLEDLARTPDAMKLSRADMAACLAAGRTGATTVAATMICAHLAGIETFATGGIGGVHRGAETSFDISADLQELARTPVTVVAAGAKAILDLPKTLEVLETFGVPVIAFGQNDFPAFWSRASGLQAPLRMDTAAEVARAHRMRGALGLSGGQLVANPIPAEAEIPREAIVPVIEAALADATAAGIAAKAVTPYLLDRIFRLTGGRSLEANIALVLNNARLAAAIANSLVTGH
;
A
#
# COMPACT_ATOMS: atom_id res chain seq x y z
N MET A 1 16.48 -24.97 -6.27
CA MET A 1 16.60 -23.57 -5.83
C MET A 1 16.32 -23.54 -4.33
N THR A 2 17.18 -22.95 -3.53
CA THR A 2 16.93 -22.73 -2.09
C THR A 2 15.79 -21.73 -1.92
N ALA A 3 14.89 -21.99 -0.97
CA ALA A 3 13.81 -21.06 -0.63
C ALA A 3 14.41 -19.71 -0.18
N PRO A 4 13.74 -18.57 -0.47
CA PRO A 4 14.23 -17.29 0.00
C PRO A 4 14.27 -17.27 1.53
N PRO A 5 15.24 -16.57 2.15
CA PRO A 5 15.34 -16.46 3.60
C PRO A 5 14.16 -15.65 4.14
N LEU A 6 13.14 -16.32 4.69
CA LEU A 6 11.92 -15.74 5.21
C LEU A 6 11.81 -16.04 6.71
N VAL A 7 11.71 -14.99 7.52
CA VAL A 7 11.59 -15.04 8.98
C VAL A 7 10.22 -14.50 9.37
N ARG A 8 9.40 -15.32 10.02
CA ARG A 8 8.11 -14.88 10.58
C ARG A 8 8.28 -14.48 12.05
N SER A 9 7.59 -13.43 12.46
CA SER A 9 7.44 -13.17 13.90
C SER A 9 6.68 -14.33 14.59
N PRO A 10 6.84 -14.51 15.90
CA PRO A 10 6.09 -15.55 16.62
C PRO A 10 4.57 -15.43 16.41
N GLU A 11 4.02 -14.22 16.45
CA GLU A 11 2.59 -13.94 16.23
C GLU A 11 2.13 -14.38 14.85
N VAL A 12 2.91 -14.07 13.78
CA VAL A 12 2.60 -14.46 12.40
C VAL A 12 2.77 -15.97 12.20
N ALA A 13 3.79 -16.58 12.79
CA ALA A 13 4.02 -18.02 12.69
C ALA A 13 2.87 -18.81 13.34
N GLU A 14 2.44 -18.40 14.54
CA GLU A 14 1.29 -18.99 15.22
C GLU A 14 -0.01 -18.79 14.43
N ALA A 15 -0.25 -17.59 13.90
CA ALA A 15 -1.43 -17.32 13.08
C ALA A 15 -1.46 -18.19 11.81
N THR A 16 -0.32 -18.35 11.15
CA THR A 16 -0.19 -19.22 9.96
C THR A 16 -0.51 -20.68 10.31
N ALA A 17 0.05 -21.19 11.43
CA ALA A 17 -0.19 -22.57 11.86
C ALA A 17 -1.64 -22.81 12.28
N ALA A 18 -2.31 -21.81 12.84
CA ALA A 18 -3.71 -21.86 13.27
C ALA A 18 -4.71 -21.51 12.14
N GLY A 19 -4.27 -21.18 10.93
CA GLY A 19 -5.13 -20.75 9.84
C GLY A 19 -5.89 -19.46 10.13
N ARG A 20 -5.31 -18.54 10.95
CA ARG A 20 -5.92 -17.24 11.26
C ARG A 20 -5.67 -16.23 10.15
N ALA A 21 -6.55 -15.24 10.06
CA ALA A 21 -6.43 -14.14 9.11
C ALA A 21 -5.19 -13.30 9.39
N ILE A 22 -4.40 -13.03 8.34
CA ILE A 22 -3.19 -12.20 8.40
C ILE A 22 -3.31 -11.09 7.36
N VAL A 23 -2.91 -9.88 7.72
CA VAL A 23 -2.85 -8.72 6.83
C VAL A 23 -1.41 -8.24 6.72
N ALA A 24 -0.85 -8.26 5.51
CA ALA A 24 0.44 -7.66 5.24
C ALA A 24 0.37 -6.12 5.33
N LEU A 25 1.45 -5.49 5.78
CA LEU A 25 1.62 -4.05 5.86
C LEU A 25 2.98 -3.67 5.25
N GLU A 26 3.00 -2.60 4.45
CA GLU A 26 4.24 -2.07 3.89
C GLU A 26 5.09 -1.35 4.95
N SER A 27 6.36 -1.16 4.65
CA SER A 27 7.26 -0.43 5.54
C SER A 27 7.81 0.88 4.97
N THR A 28 7.54 1.23 3.71
CA THR A 28 7.94 2.56 3.19
C THR A 28 7.21 3.70 3.87
N ILE A 29 5.99 3.49 4.38
CA ILE A 29 5.29 4.49 5.19
C ILE A 29 6.09 4.84 6.46
N ILE A 30 6.86 3.88 7.00
CA ILE A 30 7.68 4.04 8.20
C ILE A 30 8.95 4.81 7.88
N THR A 31 9.69 4.39 6.84
CA THR A 31 11.03 4.91 6.56
C THR A 31 11.07 6.14 5.66
N HIS A 32 10.06 6.31 4.80
CA HIS A 32 10.02 7.34 3.76
C HIS A 32 8.74 8.20 3.78
N GLY A 33 7.80 7.92 4.69
CA GLY A 33 6.51 8.59 4.72
C GLY A 33 6.40 9.68 5.77
N MET A 34 7.06 9.52 6.91
CA MET A 34 6.93 10.40 8.07
C MET A 34 8.23 10.45 8.87
N PRO A 35 8.50 11.57 9.59
CA PRO A 35 9.66 11.64 10.49
C PRO A 35 9.40 10.81 11.77
N TYR A 36 10.51 10.41 12.42
CA TYR A 36 10.46 9.86 13.78
C TYR A 36 10.09 10.96 14.78
N PRO A 37 9.24 10.71 15.80
CA PRO A 37 8.64 9.42 16.20
C PRO A 37 7.28 9.11 15.54
N GLN A 38 6.71 10.01 14.76
CA GLN A 38 5.37 9.87 14.17
C GLN A 38 5.24 8.63 13.27
N ASN A 39 6.32 8.27 12.56
CA ASN A 39 6.36 7.07 11.73
C ASN A 39 6.12 5.79 12.55
N LEU A 40 6.81 5.63 13.69
CA LEU A 40 6.67 4.50 14.61
C LEU A 40 5.28 4.46 15.25
N GLU A 41 4.80 5.60 15.74
CA GLU A 41 3.47 5.72 16.33
C GLU A 41 2.37 5.33 15.33
N THR A 42 2.50 5.78 14.08
CA THR A 42 1.54 5.42 13.02
C THR A 42 1.60 3.93 12.70
N ALA A 43 2.79 3.34 12.57
CA ALA A 43 2.93 1.90 12.33
C ALA A 43 2.26 1.07 13.44
N ARG A 44 2.53 1.41 14.71
CA ARG A 44 1.89 0.75 15.87
C ARG A 44 0.36 0.90 15.86
N ARG A 45 -0.15 2.07 15.47
CA ARG A 45 -1.60 2.30 15.36
C ARG A 45 -2.22 1.46 14.25
N VAL A 46 -1.56 1.34 13.09
CA VAL A 46 -2.05 0.50 11.98
C VAL A 46 -2.09 -0.97 12.38
N GLU A 47 -1.03 -1.47 13.04
CA GLU A 47 -1.02 -2.85 13.56
C GLU A 47 -2.10 -3.08 14.63
N ALA A 48 -2.28 -2.13 15.55
CA ALA A 48 -3.33 -2.21 16.56
C ALA A 48 -4.73 -2.26 15.93
N GLU A 49 -4.94 -1.52 14.85
CA GLU A 49 -6.22 -1.49 14.12
C GLU A 49 -6.52 -2.85 13.45
N VAL A 50 -5.50 -3.48 12.84
CA VAL A 50 -5.64 -4.84 12.27
C VAL A 50 -6.00 -5.84 13.38
N ARG A 51 -5.33 -5.78 14.54
CA ARG A 51 -5.62 -6.66 15.69
C ARG A 51 -7.03 -6.43 16.24
N ALA A 52 -7.45 -5.16 16.38
CA ALA A 52 -8.79 -4.81 16.84
C ALA A 52 -9.89 -5.32 15.89
N ALA A 53 -9.58 -5.41 14.59
CA ALA A 53 -10.46 -5.97 13.57
C ALA A 53 -10.38 -7.51 13.44
N GLY A 54 -9.68 -8.20 14.35
CA GLY A 54 -9.66 -9.67 14.47
C GLY A 54 -8.70 -10.38 13.52
N ALA A 55 -7.73 -9.68 12.93
CA ALA A 55 -6.67 -10.26 12.11
C ALA A 55 -5.28 -10.01 12.72
N VAL A 56 -4.27 -10.71 12.22
CA VAL A 56 -2.88 -10.55 12.66
C VAL A 56 -2.13 -9.64 11.69
N PRO A 57 -1.51 -8.55 12.16
CA PRO A 57 -0.71 -7.68 11.31
C PRO A 57 0.65 -8.32 11.00
N ALA A 58 1.11 -8.14 9.77
CA ALA A 58 2.42 -8.58 9.33
C ALA A 58 3.13 -7.43 8.61
N THR A 59 3.74 -6.51 9.35
CA THR A 59 4.62 -5.48 8.78
C THR A 59 5.85 -6.16 8.17
N ILE A 60 6.14 -5.86 6.90
CA ILE A 60 7.17 -6.55 6.12
C ILE A 60 8.35 -5.62 5.85
N ALA A 61 9.56 -6.10 6.13
CA ALA A 61 10.82 -5.43 5.78
C ALA A 61 11.91 -6.44 5.42
N VAL A 62 12.97 -5.98 4.76
CA VAL A 62 14.19 -6.76 4.56
C VAL A 62 15.24 -6.26 5.56
N MET A 63 15.78 -7.16 6.37
CA MET A 63 16.81 -6.87 7.37
C MET A 63 17.76 -8.08 7.45
N ASP A 64 19.04 -7.84 7.65
CA ASP A 64 20.04 -8.90 7.86
C ASP A 64 20.06 -9.99 6.77
N GLY A 65 19.80 -9.62 5.51
CA GLY A 65 19.75 -10.56 4.40
C GLY A 65 18.52 -11.48 4.37
N ALA A 66 17.47 -11.17 5.16
CA ALA A 66 16.24 -11.94 5.22
C ALA A 66 14.99 -11.07 5.04
N ILE A 67 13.91 -11.68 4.56
CA ILE A 67 12.57 -11.08 4.52
C ILE A 67 11.91 -11.34 5.88
N HIS A 68 11.68 -10.29 6.65
CA HIS A 68 10.94 -10.35 7.90
C HIS A 68 9.47 -10.10 7.64
N VAL A 69 8.62 -11.03 8.09
CA VAL A 69 7.15 -10.98 7.96
C VAL A 69 6.55 -10.91 9.37
N GLY A 70 6.08 -9.73 9.72
CA GLY A 70 5.81 -9.34 11.09
C GLY A 70 7.10 -8.91 11.79
N LEU A 71 7.07 -7.72 12.36
CA LEU A 71 8.17 -7.18 13.16
C LEU A 71 7.76 -7.16 14.63
N ASP A 72 8.65 -7.54 15.52
CA ASP A 72 8.50 -7.21 16.94
C ASP A 72 8.73 -5.70 17.16
N ASP A 73 8.39 -5.23 18.34
CA ASP A 73 8.44 -3.78 18.65
C ASP A 73 9.87 -3.22 18.56
N ALA A 74 10.89 -3.99 18.90
CA ALA A 74 12.28 -3.57 18.81
C ALA A 74 12.72 -3.42 17.35
N ARG A 75 12.41 -4.39 16.48
CA ARG A 75 12.71 -4.32 15.04
C ARG A 75 11.92 -3.24 14.33
N LEU A 76 10.67 -3.01 14.74
CA LEU A 76 9.85 -1.93 14.20
C LEU A 76 10.46 -0.55 14.55
N GLU A 77 10.95 -0.39 15.78
CA GLU A 77 11.64 0.84 16.20
C GLU A 77 12.99 1.00 15.50
N ASP A 78 13.78 -0.05 15.38
CA ASP A 78 15.05 -0.02 14.62
C ASP A 78 14.83 0.43 13.18
N LEU A 79 13.81 -0.14 12.51
CA LEU A 79 13.45 0.25 11.15
C LEU A 79 13.02 1.73 11.08
N ALA A 80 12.21 2.18 12.03
CA ALA A 80 11.72 3.57 12.08
C ALA A 80 12.85 4.59 12.29
N ARG A 81 13.96 4.18 12.89
CA ARG A 81 15.16 5.01 13.13
C ARG A 81 16.22 4.88 12.04
N THR A 82 16.11 3.93 11.12
CA THR A 82 17.12 3.67 10.07
C THR A 82 17.03 4.74 8.96
N PRO A 83 18.02 5.65 8.85
CA PRO A 83 17.93 6.80 7.93
C PRO A 83 18.19 6.44 6.48
N ASP A 84 18.93 5.35 6.23
CA ASP A 84 19.40 4.91 4.91
C ASP A 84 18.77 3.57 4.45
N ALA A 85 17.61 3.24 5.00
CA ALA A 85 16.83 2.08 4.56
C ALA A 85 16.55 2.18 3.04
N MET A 86 16.90 1.12 2.30
CA MET A 86 16.63 1.09 0.86
C MET A 86 15.13 1.07 0.61
N LYS A 87 14.64 1.89 -0.33
CA LYS A 87 13.27 1.80 -0.82
C LYS A 87 13.19 0.68 -1.85
N LEU A 88 12.62 -0.46 -1.46
CA LEU A 88 12.59 -1.68 -2.25
C LEU A 88 11.36 -1.76 -3.14
N SER A 89 11.60 -2.01 -4.41
CA SER A 89 10.64 -2.52 -5.36
C SER A 89 11.14 -3.88 -5.89
N ARG A 90 10.44 -4.50 -6.82
CA ARG A 90 10.84 -5.80 -7.41
C ARG A 90 12.31 -5.84 -7.84
N ALA A 91 12.79 -4.77 -8.48
CA ALA A 91 14.16 -4.69 -9.00
C ALA A 91 15.22 -4.65 -7.91
N ASP A 92 14.90 -4.13 -6.72
CA ASP A 92 15.89 -3.86 -5.67
C ASP A 92 16.04 -5.02 -4.68
N MET A 93 15.03 -5.91 -4.58
CA MET A 93 14.92 -6.91 -3.52
C MET A 93 16.14 -7.86 -3.47
N ALA A 94 16.49 -8.45 -4.61
CA ALA A 94 17.59 -9.43 -4.65
C ALA A 94 18.95 -8.82 -4.26
N ALA A 95 19.21 -7.58 -4.70
CA ALA A 95 20.42 -6.86 -4.36
C ALA A 95 20.48 -6.49 -2.87
N CYS A 96 19.35 -6.04 -2.31
CA CYS A 96 19.25 -5.73 -0.88
C CYS A 96 19.51 -6.96 0.00
N LEU A 97 18.84 -8.07 -0.31
CA LEU A 97 19.02 -9.35 0.39
C LEU A 97 20.47 -9.85 0.31
N ALA A 98 21.05 -9.87 -0.90
CA ALA A 98 22.43 -10.34 -1.12
C ALA A 98 23.47 -9.48 -0.40
N ALA A 99 23.22 -8.19 -0.26
CA ALA A 99 24.10 -7.25 0.43
C ALA A 99 23.88 -7.19 1.95
N GLY A 100 22.89 -7.92 2.50
CA GLY A 100 22.55 -7.89 3.92
C GLY A 100 22.06 -6.52 4.41
N ARG A 101 21.54 -5.66 3.49
CA ARG A 101 21.13 -4.30 3.83
C ARG A 101 19.71 -4.26 4.38
N THR A 102 19.42 -3.20 5.16
CA THR A 102 18.04 -2.90 5.56
C THR A 102 17.28 -2.24 4.40
N GLY A 103 16.07 -2.75 4.15
CA GLY A 103 15.20 -2.23 3.11
C GLY A 103 13.73 -2.23 3.50
N ALA A 104 13.05 -1.15 3.19
CA ALA A 104 11.62 -0.97 3.38
C ALA A 104 10.88 -1.34 2.09
N THR A 105 9.81 -2.11 2.23
CA THR A 105 9.03 -2.63 1.11
C THR A 105 7.99 -1.62 0.62
N THR A 106 8.00 -1.31 -0.68
CA THR A 106 6.91 -0.61 -1.38
C THR A 106 5.70 -1.53 -1.54
N VAL A 107 4.62 -1.05 -2.15
CA VAL A 107 3.46 -1.90 -2.49
C VAL A 107 3.90 -3.13 -3.28
N ALA A 108 4.67 -2.96 -4.35
CA ALA A 108 5.17 -4.08 -5.16
C ALA A 108 6.00 -5.08 -4.34
N ALA A 109 6.97 -4.61 -3.58
CA ALA A 109 7.80 -5.49 -2.76
C ALA A 109 7.01 -6.18 -1.64
N THR A 110 6.05 -5.48 -1.03
CA THR A 110 5.17 -6.05 0.00
C THR A 110 4.30 -7.16 -0.58
N MET A 111 3.72 -6.97 -1.77
CA MET A 111 2.94 -8.01 -2.44
C MET A 111 3.77 -9.28 -2.68
N ILE A 112 4.99 -9.13 -3.18
CA ILE A 112 5.91 -10.27 -3.40
C ILE A 112 6.18 -11.02 -2.09
N CYS A 113 6.55 -10.29 -1.05
CA CYS A 113 6.87 -10.89 0.26
C CYS A 113 5.64 -11.53 0.92
N ALA A 114 4.48 -10.88 0.84
CA ALA A 114 3.21 -11.39 1.34
C ALA A 114 2.86 -12.72 0.66
N HIS A 115 2.94 -12.77 -0.66
CA HIS A 115 2.69 -13.99 -1.43
C HIS A 115 3.67 -15.13 -1.06
N LEU A 116 4.96 -14.84 -0.94
CA LEU A 116 5.97 -15.81 -0.47
C LEU A 116 5.68 -16.33 0.94
N ALA A 117 5.04 -15.51 1.77
CA ALA A 117 4.62 -15.89 3.11
C ALA A 117 3.24 -16.58 3.18
N GLY A 118 2.52 -16.68 2.06
CA GLY A 118 1.17 -17.23 2.02
C GLY A 118 0.09 -16.27 2.52
N ILE A 119 0.35 -14.94 2.47
CA ILE A 119 -0.60 -13.90 2.88
C ILE A 119 -1.28 -13.34 1.63
N GLU A 120 -2.62 -13.38 1.61
CA GLU A 120 -3.43 -13.03 0.45
C GLU A 120 -4.03 -11.62 0.52
N THR A 121 -3.85 -10.90 1.65
CA THR A 121 -4.44 -9.56 1.87
C THR A 121 -3.37 -8.59 2.37
N PHE A 122 -3.36 -7.39 1.80
CA PHE A 122 -2.41 -6.33 2.12
C PHE A 122 -3.13 -4.98 2.24
N ALA A 123 -2.83 -4.22 3.29
CA ALA A 123 -3.32 -2.86 3.50
C ALA A 123 -2.21 -1.82 3.34
N THR A 124 -2.51 -0.76 2.58
CA THR A 124 -1.61 0.39 2.38
C THR A 124 -2.40 1.69 2.36
N GLY A 125 -1.75 2.83 2.38
CA GLY A 125 -2.39 4.12 2.20
C GLY A 125 -2.89 4.32 0.77
N GLY A 126 -2.03 4.09 -0.23
CA GLY A 126 -2.33 4.25 -1.65
C GLY A 126 -1.25 3.66 -2.53
N ILE A 127 -1.64 3.10 -3.66
CA ILE A 127 -0.71 2.53 -4.62
C ILE A 127 0.04 3.62 -5.40
N GLY A 128 1.19 3.25 -5.95
CA GLY A 128 1.81 3.99 -7.05
C GLY A 128 1.00 3.85 -8.32
N GLY A 129 1.29 4.67 -9.31
CA GLY A 129 0.57 4.69 -10.57
C GLY A 129 1.40 5.34 -11.67
N VAL A 130 0.73 5.92 -12.65
CA VAL A 130 1.34 6.69 -13.72
C VAL A 130 1.62 8.10 -13.24
N HIS A 131 2.87 8.55 -13.31
CA HIS A 131 3.21 9.93 -12.96
C HIS A 131 2.76 10.92 -14.02
N ARG A 132 2.46 12.15 -13.62
CA ARG A 132 2.13 13.21 -14.57
C ARG A 132 3.34 13.47 -15.49
N GLY A 133 3.13 13.56 -16.78
CA GLY A 133 4.21 13.64 -17.77
C GLY A 133 4.85 12.30 -18.14
N ALA A 134 4.24 11.18 -17.76
CA ALA A 134 4.75 9.86 -18.10
C ALA A 134 4.81 9.57 -19.60
N GLU A 135 4.04 10.29 -20.41
CA GLU A 135 4.10 10.24 -21.88
C GLU A 135 5.49 10.60 -22.45
N THR A 136 6.30 11.32 -21.68
CA THR A 136 7.68 11.68 -22.06
C THR A 136 8.73 10.99 -21.20
N SER A 137 8.44 10.75 -19.90
CA SER A 137 9.37 10.17 -18.95
C SER A 137 9.27 8.66 -18.78
N PHE A 138 8.15 8.05 -19.17
CA PHE A 138 7.77 6.66 -18.85
C PHE A 138 7.82 6.34 -17.35
N ASP A 139 7.65 7.35 -16.48
CA ASP A 139 7.66 7.15 -15.03
C ASP A 139 6.33 6.52 -14.58
N ILE A 140 6.32 5.18 -14.54
CA ILE A 140 5.19 4.34 -14.16
C ILE A 140 5.64 3.44 -13.01
N SER A 141 4.87 3.42 -11.93
CA SER A 141 5.17 2.61 -10.76
C SER A 141 5.16 1.11 -11.07
N ALA A 142 6.14 0.39 -10.53
CA ALA A 142 6.17 -1.06 -10.57
C ALA A 142 4.98 -1.72 -9.84
N ASP A 143 4.27 -0.98 -8.99
CA ASP A 143 3.08 -1.47 -8.28
C ASP A 143 2.01 -1.97 -9.25
N LEU A 144 1.84 -1.28 -10.40
CA LEU A 144 0.83 -1.65 -11.40
C LEU A 144 1.14 -3.00 -12.03
N GLN A 145 2.42 -3.25 -12.35
CA GLN A 145 2.84 -4.55 -12.88
C GLN A 145 2.75 -5.66 -11.83
N GLU A 146 3.03 -5.33 -10.57
CA GLU A 146 2.97 -6.33 -9.49
C GLU A 146 1.54 -6.74 -9.20
N LEU A 147 0.58 -5.80 -9.21
CA LEU A 147 -0.84 -6.10 -9.13
C LEU A 147 -1.31 -7.09 -10.21
N ALA A 148 -0.70 -7.04 -11.40
CA ALA A 148 -1.00 -7.97 -12.50
C ALA A 148 -0.37 -9.36 -12.33
N ARG A 149 0.63 -9.53 -11.44
CA ARG A 149 1.45 -10.75 -11.38
C ARG A 149 1.28 -11.53 -10.08
N THR A 150 1.03 -10.83 -8.99
CA THR A 150 1.08 -11.42 -7.65
C THR A 150 -0.32 -11.48 -7.05
N PRO A 151 -0.83 -12.68 -6.69
CA PRO A 151 -2.21 -12.89 -6.28
C PRO A 151 -2.43 -12.45 -4.82
N VAL A 152 -2.42 -11.14 -4.61
CA VAL A 152 -2.69 -10.50 -3.30
C VAL A 152 -3.74 -9.43 -3.50
N THR A 153 -4.77 -9.41 -2.66
CA THR A 153 -5.76 -8.34 -2.58
C THR A 153 -5.15 -7.14 -1.89
N VAL A 154 -5.03 -6.02 -2.59
CA VAL A 154 -4.48 -4.77 -2.06
C VAL A 154 -5.61 -3.81 -1.72
N VAL A 155 -5.71 -3.40 -0.45
CA VAL A 155 -6.67 -2.40 0.03
C VAL A 155 -5.96 -1.07 0.20
N ALA A 156 -6.41 -0.05 -0.52
CA ALA A 156 -5.81 1.27 -0.56
C ALA A 156 -6.88 2.36 -0.76
N ALA A 157 -6.58 3.62 -0.47
CA ALA A 157 -7.47 4.73 -0.82
C ALA A 157 -7.39 5.13 -2.31
N GLY A 158 -7.19 4.15 -3.19
CA GLY A 158 -6.89 4.33 -4.59
C GLY A 158 -5.40 4.55 -4.86
N ALA A 159 -5.07 5.23 -5.97
CA ALA A 159 -3.72 5.69 -6.25
C ALA A 159 -3.44 7.02 -5.54
N LYS A 160 -2.16 7.29 -5.22
CA LYS A 160 -1.76 8.56 -4.57
C LYS A 160 -2.21 9.75 -5.41
N ALA A 161 -2.79 10.77 -4.78
CA ALA A 161 -3.44 11.91 -5.45
C ALA A 161 -2.50 12.76 -6.35
N ILE A 162 -1.17 12.61 -6.16
CA ILE A 162 -0.15 13.27 -6.96
C ILE A 162 0.02 12.68 -8.37
N LEU A 163 -0.61 11.52 -8.64
CA LEU A 163 -0.49 10.74 -9.86
C LEU A 163 -1.54 11.14 -10.91
N ASP A 164 -1.36 10.65 -12.13
CA ASP A 164 -2.35 10.73 -13.20
C ASP A 164 -3.34 9.58 -13.06
N LEU A 165 -4.47 9.85 -12.39
CA LEU A 165 -5.46 8.82 -12.07
C LEU A 165 -6.09 8.20 -13.32
N PRO A 166 -6.51 8.98 -14.35
CA PRO A 166 -7.03 8.41 -15.60
C PRO A 166 -6.05 7.41 -16.22
N LYS A 167 -4.80 7.82 -16.46
CA LYS A 167 -3.78 6.92 -17.05
C LYS A 167 -3.47 5.73 -16.15
N THR A 168 -3.54 5.89 -14.84
CA THR A 168 -3.34 4.78 -13.89
C THR A 168 -4.44 3.72 -14.06
N LEU A 169 -5.70 4.12 -14.23
CA LEU A 169 -6.81 3.20 -14.45
C LEU A 169 -6.66 2.48 -15.81
N GLU A 170 -6.27 3.18 -16.89
CA GLU A 170 -6.03 2.59 -18.20
C GLU A 170 -4.90 1.53 -18.18
N VAL A 171 -3.81 1.79 -17.44
CA VAL A 171 -2.73 0.82 -17.30
C VAL A 171 -3.17 -0.41 -16.51
N LEU A 172 -3.95 -0.22 -15.43
CA LEU A 172 -4.52 -1.33 -14.65
C LEU A 172 -5.48 -2.18 -15.49
N GLU A 173 -6.33 -1.54 -16.31
CA GLU A 173 -7.22 -2.23 -17.24
C GLU A 173 -6.43 -3.04 -18.27
N THR A 174 -5.43 -2.42 -18.90
CA THR A 174 -4.55 -3.09 -19.88
C THR A 174 -3.89 -4.33 -19.30
N PHE A 175 -3.53 -4.30 -18.01
CA PHE A 175 -2.93 -5.43 -17.30
C PHE A 175 -3.95 -6.42 -16.75
N GLY A 176 -5.24 -6.20 -16.92
CA GLY A 176 -6.31 -7.06 -16.45
C GLY A 176 -6.43 -7.09 -14.91
N VAL A 177 -6.04 -6.01 -14.24
CA VAL A 177 -6.16 -5.87 -12.79
C VAL A 177 -7.56 -5.38 -12.43
N PRO A 178 -8.37 -6.15 -11.67
CA PRO A 178 -9.64 -5.65 -11.19
C PRO A 178 -9.46 -4.46 -10.26
N VAL A 179 -10.14 -3.36 -10.56
CA VAL A 179 -10.22 -2.16 -9.72
C VAL A 179 -11.63 -2.06 -9.15
N ILE A 180 -11.75 -2.27 -7.85
CA ILE A 180 -13.02 -2.37 -7.12
C ILE A 180 -13.13 -1.16 -6.20
N ALA A 181 -14.08 -0.26 -6.45
CA ALA A 181 -14.45 0.77 -5.45
C ALA A 181 -15.33 0.13 -4.38
N PHE A 182 -14.96 0.32 -3.12
CA PHE A 182 -15.70 -0.25 -2.00
C PHE A 182 -16.81 0.70 -1.54
N GLY A 183 -18.06 0.21 -1.58
CA GLY A 183 -19.24 0.93 -1.11
C GLY A 183 -19.69 2.11 -1.98
N GLN A 184 -19.06 2.38 -3.11
CA GLN A 184 -19.39 3.49 -4.00
C GLN A 184 -19.05 3.19 -5.46
N ASN A 185 -19.50 4.02 -6.40
CA ASN A 185 -19.18 3.87 -7.82
C ASN A 185 -17.98 4.71 -8.26
N ASP A 186 -17.69 5.79 -7.55
CA ASP A 186 -16.58 6.69 -7.88
C ASP A 186 -15.26 6.12 -7.39
N PHE A 187 -14.20 6.20 -8.21
CA PHE A 187 -12.85 5.82 -7.81
C PHE A 187 -12.30 6.87 -6.85
N PRO A 188 -11.88 6.52 -5.62
CA PRO A 188 -11.39 7.49 -4.65
C PRO A 188 -10.03 8.07 -5.08
N ALA A 189 -9.81 9.34 -4.73
CA ALA A 189 -8.60 10.10 -5.04
C ALA A 189 -7.73 10.33 -3.79
N PHE A 190 -7.41 9.26 -3.05
CA PHE A 190 -6.56 9.26 -1.87
C PHE A 190 -7.11 10.12 -0.73
N TRP A 191 -6.87 11.45 -0.73
CA TRP A 191 -7.40 12.38 0.29
C TRP A 191 -8.87 12.76 0.07
N SER A 192 -9.40 12.52 -1.12
CA SER A 192 -10.79 12.81 -1.47
C SER A 192 -11.55 11.53 -1.75
N ARG A 193 -12.80 11.47 -1.32
CA ARG A 193 -13.66 10.29 -1.53
C ARG A 193 -13.99 10.06 -3.01
N ALA A 194 -13.98 11.11 -3.81
CA ALA A 194 -14.32 11.08 -5.22
C ALA A 194 -13.24 11.71 -6.09
N SER A 195 -12.89 11.05 -7.19
CA SER A 195 -12.00 11.59 -8.23
C SER A 195 -12.77 12.21 -9.40
N GLY A 196 -14.06 11.92 -9.53
CA GLY A 196 -14.88 12.17 -10.70
C GLY A 196 -14.71 11.11 -11.80
N LEU A 197 -13.99 10.02 -11.52
CA LEU A 197 -13.80 8.88 -12.41
C LEU A 197 -14.61 7.70 -11.88
N GLN A 198 -15.37 7.04 -12.76
CA GLN A 198 -16.08 5.82 -12.38
C GLN A 198 -15.08 4.67 -12.21
N ALA A 199 -15.24 3.91 -11.12
CA ALA A 199 -14.48 2.67 -10.96
C ALA A 199 -15.06 1.58 -11.88
N PRO A 200 -14.20 0.70 -12.45
CA PRO A 200 -14.67 -0.41 -13.29
C PRO A 200 -15.62 -1.37 -12.56
N LEU A 201 -15.39 -1.60 -11.27
CA LEU A 201 -16.17 -2.52 -10.44
C LEU A 201 -16.55 -1.86 -9.11
N ARG A 202 -17.68 -2.31 -8.55
CA ARG A 202 -18.11 -1.98 -7.20
C ARG A 202 -18.42 -3.24 -6.42
N MET A 203 -17.99 -3.28 -5.16
CA MET A 203 -18.41 -4.29 -4.17
C MET A 203 -18.73 -3.59 -2.85
N ASP A 204 -19.73 -4.08 -2.15
CA ASP A 204 -20.25 -3.43 -0.95
C ASP A 204 -19.88 -4.17 0.35
N THR A 205 -19.36 -5.40 0.23
CA THR A 205 -19.00 -6.24 1.38
C THR A 205 -17.62 -6.88 1.25
N ALA A 206 -16.95 -7.12 2.38
CA ALA A 206 -15.69 -7.84 2.43
C ALA A 206 -15.81 -9.27 1.89
N ALA A 207 -16.96 -9.92 2.10
CA ALA A 207 -17.24 -11.25 1.60
C ALA A 207 -17.30 -11.32 0.06
N GLU A 208 -17.87 -10.29 -0.60
CA GLU A 208 -17.85 -10.20 -2.07
C GLU A 208 -16.42 -10.07 -2.60
N VAL A 209 -15.60 -9.22 -1.98
CA VAL A 209 -14.19 -9.05 -2.35
C VAL A 209 -13.41 -10.36 -2.16
N ALA A 210 -13.58 -11.03 -1.03
CA ALA A 210 -12.94 -12.32 -0.75
C ALA A 210 -13.37 -13.40 -1.76
N ARG A 211 -14.66 -13.44 -2.11
CA ARG A 211 -15.18 -14.37 -3.12
C ARG A 211 -14.60 -14.08 -4.51
N ALA A 212 -14.48 -12.82 -4.91
CA ALA A 212 -13.84 -12.43 -6.17
C ALA A 212 -12.37 -12.88 -6.21
N HIS A 213 -11.61 -12.70 -5.12
CA HIS A 213 -10.24 -13.18 -5.00
C HIS A 213 -10.15 -14.70 -5.23
N ARG A 214 -10.98 -15.50 -4.54
CA ARG A 214 -11.02 -16.95 -4.71
C ARG A 214 -11.39 -17.36 -6.15
N MET A 215 -12.35 -16.66 -6.77
CA MET A 215 -12.75 -16.95 -8.15
C MET A 215 -11.63 -16.68 -9.16
N ARG A 216 -10.80 -15.65 -8.95
CA ARG A 216 -9.62 -15.44 -9.78
C ARG A 216 -8.67 -16.64 -9.72
N GLY A 217 -8.39 -17.14 -8.52
CA GLY A 217 -7.58 -18.35 -8.33
C GLY A 217 -8.18 -19.57 -9.01
N ALA A 218 -9.50 -19.80 -8.86
CA ALA A 218 -10.22 -20.92 -9.50
C ALA A 218 -10.19 -20.85 -11.03
N LEU A 219 -10.18 -19.64 -11.61
CA LEU A 219 -10.05 -19.41 -13.05
C LEU A 219 -8.59 -19.50 -13.54
N GLY A 220 -7.61 -19.67 -12.66
CA GLY A 220 -6.19 -19.66 -13.01
C GLY A 220 -5.68 -18.29 -13.47
N LEU A 221 -6.39 -17.20 -13.14
CA LEU A 221 -5.97 -15.85 -13.48
C LEU A 221 -4.86 -15.40 -12.53
N SER A 222 -3.72 -15.02 -13.11
CA SER A 222 -2.61 -14.44 -12.35
C SER A 222 -2.95 -13.06 -11.79
N GLY A 223 -2.16 -12.60 -10.83
CA GLY A 223 -2.27 -11.28 -10.24
C GLY A 223 -3.35 -11.15 -9.17
N GLY A 224 -3.29 -10.02 -8.50
CA GLY A 224 -4.20 -9.63 -7.44
C GLY A 224 -5.36 -8.78 -7.93
N GLN A 225 -5.94 -8.03 -7.00
CA GLN A 225 -6.99 -7.04 -7.24
C GLN A 225 -6.76 -5.81 -6.37
N LEU A 226 -7.15 -4.64 -6.85
CA LEU A 226 -7.13 -3.39 -6.10
C LEU A 226 -8.51 -3.11 -5.53
N VAL A 227 -8.62 -3.00 -4.22
CA VAL A 227 -9.81 -2.53 -3.50
C VAL A 227 -9.58 -1.08 -3.12
N ALA A 228 -10.23 -0.19 -3.83
CA ALA A 228 -10.15 1.25 -3.59
C ALA A 228 -11.20 1.65 -2.55
N ASN A 229 -10.74 1.84 -1.31
CA ASN A 229 -11.55 2.15 -0.13
C ASN A 229 -11.53 3.66 0.12
N PRO A 230 -12.66 4.37 0.01
CA PRO A 230 -12.66 5.82 0.19
C PRO A 230 -12.28 6.20 1.63
N ILE A 231 -11.53 7.31 1.76
CA ILE A 231 -11.20 7.92 3.05
C ILE A 231 -12.47 8.16 3.87
N PRO A 232 -12.46 8.03 5.22
CA PRO A 232 -13.57 8.43 6.07
C PRO A 232 -14.00 9.87 5.80
N ALA A 233 -15.30 10.12 5.77
CA ALA A 233 -15.86 11.43 5.39
C ALA A 233 -15.34 12.57 6.29
N GLU A 234 -15.19 12.30 7.59
CA GLU A 234 -14.68 13.25 8.58
C GLU A 234 -13.23 13.64 8.41
N ALA A 235 -12.43 12.80 7.70
CA ALA A 235 -11.01 13.02 7.44
C ALA A 235 -10.73 13.49 6.00
N GLU A 236 -11.77 13.59 5.19
CA GLU A 236 -11.63 13.98 3.78
C GLU A 236 -11.07 15.39 3.64
N ILE A 237 -10.18 15.57 2.68
CA ILE A 237 -9.84 16.89 2.13
C ILE A 237 -10.57 16.99 0.78
N PRO A 238 -11.59 17.89 0.68
CA PRO A 238 -12.36 18.03 -0.55
C PRO A 238 -11.45 18.27 -1.77
N ARG A 239 -11.84 17.70 -2.91
CA ARG A 239 -11.04 17.78 -4.15
C ARG A 239 -10.72 19.22 -4.55
N GLU A 240 -11.68 20.13 -4.39
CA GLU A 240 -11.55 21.55 -4.71
C GLU A 240 -10.47 22.24 -3.86
N ALA A 241 -10.26 21.74 -2.64
CA ALA A 241 -9.24 22.27 -1.72
C ALA A 241 -7.85 21.66 -1.97
N ILE A 242 -7.79 20.36 -2.30
CA ILE A 242 -6.50 19.68 -2.40
C ILE A 242 -5.85 19.79 -3.78
N VAL A 243 -6.62 19.87 -4.86
CA VAL A 243 -6.07 19.92 -6.24
C VAL A 243 -5.14 21.14 -6.43
N PRO A 244 -5.51 22.38 -6.06
CA PRO A 244 -4.59 23.52 -6.20
C PRO A 244 -3.28 23.35 -5.40
N VAL A 245 -3.34 22.69 -4.24
CA VAL A 245 -2.17 22.40 -3.40
C VAL A 245 -1.24 21.40 -4.09
N ILE A 246 -1.81 20.35 -4.69
CA ILE A 246 -1.04 19.35 -5.45
C ILE A 246 -0.38 20.00 -6.65
N GLU A 247 -1.09 20.84 -7.40
CA GLU A 247 -0.56 21.54 -8.57
C GLU A 247 0.60 22.47 -8.19
N ALA A 248 0.48 23.21 -7.11
CA ALA A 248 1.56 24.03 -6.57
C ALA A 248 2.79 23.20 -6.18
N ALA A 249 2.59 22.08 -5.49
CA ALA A 249 3.68 21.19 -5.11
C ALA A 249 4.39 20.55 -6.31
N LEU A 250 3.65 20.19 -7.37
CA LEU A 250 4.21 19.66 -8.62
C LEU A 250 5.02 20.73 -9.37
N ALA A 251 4.53 21.96 -9.42
CA ALA A 251 5.29 23.09 -10.01
C ALA A 251 6.61 23.32 -9.27
N ASP A 252 6.58 23.31 -7.92
CA ASP A 252 7.77 23.45 -7.09
C ASP A 252 8.76 22.30 -7.31
N ALA A 253 8.29 21.05 -7.42
CA ALA A 253 9.13 19.89 -7.70
C ALA A 253 9.83 20.01 -9.06
N THR A 254 9.10 20.46 -10.09
CA THR A 254 9.62 20.68 -11.43
C THR A 254 10.68 21.78 -11.42
N ALA A 255 10.42 22.91 -10.77
CA ALA A 255 11.35 24.02 -10.64
C ALA A 255 12.63 23.62 -9.87
N ALA A 256 12.53 22.72 -8.91
CA ALA A 256 13.64 22.19 -8.13
C ALA A 256 14.38 21.01 -8.82
N GLY A 257 13.94 20.58 -10.02
CA GLY A 257 14.57 19.46 -10.75
C GLY A 257 14.44 18.10 -10.04
N ILE A 258 13.42 17.91 -9.21
CA ILE A 258 13.18 16.66 -8.47
C ILE A 258 12.67 15.58 -9.45
N ALA A 259 13.32 14.41 -9.46
CA ALA A 259 13.00 13.33 -10.39
C ALA A 259 13.04 11.93 -9.74
N ALA A 260 12.48 10.93 -10.42
CA ALA A 260 12.53 9.51 -10.07
C ALA A 260 12.05 9.22 -8.62
N LYS A 261 12.76 8.37 -7.88
CA LYS A 261 12.37 7.93 -6.51
C LYS A 261 12.22 9.06 -5.49
N ALA A 262 12.78 10.26 -5.76
CA ALA A 262 12.70 11.44 -4.88
C ALA A 262 11.38 12.23 -5.02
N VAL A 263 10.63 12.06 -6.11
CA VAL A 263 9.40 12.85 -6.40
C VAL A 263 8.35 12.65 -5.31
N THR A 264 7.98 11.42 -5.00
CA THR A 264 6.91 11.14 -4.03
C THR A 264 7.22 11.68 -2.62
N PRO A 265 8.39 11.42 -2.01
CA PRO A 265 8.71 12.00 -0.69
C PRO A 265 8.70 13.52 -0.68
N TYR A 266 9.26 14.15 -1.71
CA TYR A 266 9.26 15.61 -1.85
C TYR A 266 7.84 16.18 -1.90
N LEU A 267 6.98 15.62 -2.76
CA LEU A 267 5.60 16.08 -2.92
C LEU A 267 4.80 15.92 -1.63
N LEU A 268 4.93 14.80 -0.93
CA LEU A 268 4.25 14.57 0.35
C LEU A 268 4.66 15.58 1.41
N ASP A 269 5.97 15.87 1.56
CA ASP A 269 6.47 16.91 2.48
C ASP A 269 5.96 18.30 2.09
N ARG A 270 6.00 18.62 0.79
CA ARG A 270 5.53 19.93 0.31
C ARG A 270 4.05 20.13 0.54
N ILE A 271 3.22 19.11 0.25
CA ILE A 271 1.78 19.13 0.49
C ILE A 271 1.48 19.20 2.00
N PHE A 272 2.23 18.47 2.84
CA PHE A 272 2.13 18.58 4.29
C PHE A 272 2.27 20.04 4.76
N ARG A 273 3.30 20.73 4.29
CA ARG A 273 3.52 22.15 4.65
C ARG A 273 2.40 23.06 4.13
N LEU A 274 1.98 22.88 2.87
CA LEU A 274 0.94 23.70 2.25
C LEU A 274 -0.44 23.49 2.89
N THR A 275 -0.70 22.30 3.45
CA THR A 275 -1.97 21.98 4.13
C THR A 275 -1.93 22.24 5.65
N GLY A 276 -0.82 22.76 6.19
CA GLY A 276 -0.66 22.95 7.64
C GLY A 276 -0.79 21.65 8.44
N GLY A 277 -0.36 20.51 7.86
CA GLY A 277 -0.39 19.20 8.51
C GLY A 277 -1.63 18.35 8.22
N ARG A 278 -2.72 18.91 7.70
CA ARG A 278 -3.99 18.19 7.44
C ARG A 278 -3.81 16.96 6.53
N SER A 279 -2.92 17.03 5.55
CA SER A 279 -2.67 15.89 4.66
C SER A 279 -2.09 14.68 5.38
N LEU A 280 -1.31 14.88 6.44
CA LEU A 280 -0.79 13.79 7.27
C LEU A 280 -1.88 13.16 8.14
N GLU A 281 -2.74 13.97 8.76
CA GLU A 281 -3.89 13.48 9.52
C GLU A 281 -4.81 12.64 8.63
N ALA A 282 -5.10 13.13 7.42
CA ALA A 282 -5.86 12.40 6.42
C ALA A 282 -5.16 11.09 6.00
N ASN A 283 -3.83 11.08 5.80
CA ASN A 283 -3.06 9.86 5.51
C ASN A 283 -3.18 8.82 6.62
N ILE A 284 -3.12 9.24 7.88
CA ILE A 284 -3.29 8.33 9.02
C ILE A 284 -4.71 7.77 9.03
N ALA A 285 -5.72 8.60 8.84
CA ALA A 285 -7.12 8.17 8.83
C ALA A 285 -7.41 7.16 7.72
N LEU A 286 -6.95 7.42 6.48
CA LEU A 286 -7.18 6.51 5.37
C LEU A 286 -6.46 5.16 5.53
N VAL A 287 -5.23 5.12 6.05
CA VAL A 287 -4.51 3.85 6.23
C VAL A 287 -5.14 3.00 7.34
N LEU A 288 -5.62 3.62 8.42
CA LEU A 288 -6.36 2.91 9.48
C LEU A 288 -7.68 2.31 8.92
N ASN A 289 -8.41 3.09 8.12
CA ASN A 289 -9.63 2.62 7.47
C ASN A 289 -9.37 1.45 6.50
N ASN A 290 -8.27 1.53 5.74
CA ASN A 290 -7.84 0.45 4.84
C ASN A 290 -7.42 -0.82 5.62
N ALA A 291 -6.76 -0.66 6.76
CA ALA A 291 -6.39 -1.76 7.65
C ALA A 291 -7.62 -2.51 8.19
N ARG A 292 -8.67 -1.80 8.60
CA ARG A 292 -9.95 -2.41 9.03
C ARG A 292 -10.58 -3.23 7.93
N LEU A 293 -10.70 -2.66 6.73
CA LEU A 293 -11.31 -3.35 5.60
C LEU A 293 -10.46 -4.57 5.18
N ALA A 294 -9.14 -4.44 5.14
CA ALA A 294 -8.25 -5.54 4.82
C ALA A 294 -8.38 -6.69 5.82
N ALA A 295 -8.50 -6.39 7.12
CA ALA A 295 -8.75 -7.41 8.14
C ALA A 295 -10.10 -8.11 7.95
N ALA A 296 -11.16 -7.37 7.60
CA ALA A 296 -12.48 -7.96 7.31
C ALA A 296 -12.42 -8.88 6.07
N ILE A 297 -11.69 -8.48 5.02
CA ILE A 297 -11.48 -9.31 3.81
C ILE A 297 -10.66 -10.55 4.16
N ALA A 298 -9.56 -10.41 4.92
CA ALA A 298 -8.72 -11.53 5.35
C ALA A 298 -9.51 -12.54 6.19
N ASN A 299 -10.36 -12.08 7.12
CA ASN A 299 -11.25 -12.93 7.89
C ASN A 299 -12.25 -13.68 6.97
N SER A 300 -12.83 -13.00 5.97
CA SER A 300 -13.74 -13.63 5.00
C SER A 300 -13.04 -14.66 4.10
N LEU A 301 -11.75 -14.49 3.81
CA LEU A 301 -10.94 -15.46 3.07
C LEU A 301 -10.75 -16.75 3.88
N VAL A 302 -10.48 -16.63 5.18
CA VAL A 302 -10.27 -17.79 6.07
C VAL A 302 -11.57 -18.54 6.39
N THR A 303 -12.66 -17.82 6.65
CA THR A 303 -13.94 -18.44 7.03
C THR A 303 -14.72 -19.05 5.85
N GLY A 304 -14.34 -18.72 4.62
CA GLY A 304 -15.02 -19.26 3.43
C GLY A 304 -16.38 -18.62 3.12
N HIS A 305 -16.77 -17.59 3.84
CA HIS A 305 -18.05 -16.89 3.69
C HIS A 305 -17.94 -15.63 2.85
#